data_2ad1f82fdfa48bad8b053af7e6579546
#
_entry.id   2ad1f82fdfa48bad8b053af7e6579546
#
_cell.length_a   1.000
_cell.length_b   1.000
_cell.length_c   1.000
_cell.angle_alpha   90.00
_cell.angle_beta   90.00
_cell.angle_gamma   90.00
#
_symmetry.space_group_name_H-M   'P 1'
#
loop_
_entity.id
_entity.type
_entity.pdbx_description
1 polymer ?
#
loop_
_entity_poly.entity_id
_entity_poly.type
_entity_poly.pdbx_seq_one_letter_code
_entity_poly.pdbx_strand_id
1 'polypeptide(L)'
;MYCNPTCRAHGITPILMTILPINPENIEKYYREKTNDSWREAVDTVNAFIRSEEHIDTAAPFAAFPVMPTELAMDGLHGDWNAKQMIAGEINREMGRFSS
;
A
#
# COMPACT_ATOMS: atom_id res chain seq x y z
N MET A 1 3.13 -9.40 -7.76
CA MET A 1 4.23 -9.94 -8.59
C MET A 1 5.11 -8.81 -9.12
N TYR A 2 6.39 -8.99 -9.02
CA TYR A 2 7.34 -7.97 -9.48
C TYR A 2 7.66 -8.19 -10.97
N CYS A 3 7.31 -7.21 -11.78
CA CYS A 3 7.46 -7.33 -13.24
C CYS A 3 8.47 -6.36 -13.85
N ASN A 4 9.26 -5.67 -13.03
CA ASN A 4 10.09 -4.56 -13.50
C ASN A 4 10.99 -4.92 -14.68
N PRO A 5 11.80 -5.99 -14.67
CA PRO A 5 12.66 -6.31 -15.81
C PRO A 5 11.88 -6.61 -17.08
N THR A 6 10.74 -7.32 -16.95
CA THR A 6 9.90 -7.66 -18.10
C THR A 6 9.22 -6.42 -18.67
N CYS A 7 8.71 -5.54 -17.81
CA CYS A 7 8.06 -4.31 -18.24
C CYS A 7 9.04 -3.40 -18.99
N ARG A 8 10.24 -3.23 -18.48
CA ARG A 8 11.26 -2.40 -19.11
C ARG A 8 11.72 -2.98 -20.44
N ALA A 9 11.77 -4.30 -20.55
CA ALA A 9 12.14 -4.95 -21.81
C ALA A 9 11.13 -4.66 -22.92
N HIS A 10 9.87 -4.36 -22.56
CA HIS A 10 8.81 -4.01 -23.51
C HIS A 10 8.57 -2.50 -23.61
N GLY A 11 9.48 -1.68 -23.08
CA GLY A 11 9.34 -0.23 -23.14
C GLY A 11 8.30 0.33 -22.17
N ILE A 12 7.89 -0.45 -21.19
CA ILE A 12 6.91 -0.04 -20.18
C ILE A 12 7.68 0.37 -18.91
N THR A 13 7.31 1.53 -18.34
CA THR A 13 7.89 1.97 -17.07
C THR A 13 6.98 1.51 -15.92
N PRO A 14 7.38 0.54 -15.12
CA PRO A 14 6.59 0.12 -13.98
C PRO A 14 6.72 1.12 -12.84
N ILE A 15 5.60 1.45 -12.21
CA ILE A 15 5.57 2.30 -11.02
C ILE A 15 4.93 1.48 -9.90
N LEU A 16 5.73 1.17 -8.88
CA LEU A 16 5.26 0.37 -7.75
C LEU A 16 4.57 1.26 -6.73
N MET A 17 3.69 0.68 -5.92
CA MET A 17 3.02 1.39 -4.84
C MET A 17 3.28 0.68 -3.52
N THR A 18 3.52 1.46 -2.47
CA THR A 18 3.73 0.88 -1.15
C THR A 18 2.44 0.25 -0.62
N ILE A 19 2.61 -0.73 0.25
CA ILE A 19 1.51 -1.48 0.85
C ILE A 19 1.01 -0.75 2.09
N LEU A 20 -0.31 -0.58 2.20
CA LEU A 20 -0.93 0.08 3.34
C LEU A 20 -0.90 -0.83 4.58
N PRO A 21 -0.95 -0.23 5.79
CA PRO A 21 -1.10 -1.05 7.00
C PRO A 21 -2.46 -1.74 7.00
N ILE A 22 -2.55 -2.81 7.79
CA ILE A 22 -3.80 -3.55 7.96
C ILE A 22 -4.30 -3.38 9.40
N ASN A 23 -5.49 -3.89 9.66
CA ASN A 23 -6.05 -3.95 11.01
C ASN A 23 -6.39 -5.42 11.32
N PRO A 24 -5.48 -6.13 12.01
CA PRO A 24 -5.67 -7.56 12.28
C PRO A 24 -6.94 -7.88 13.05
N GLU A 25 -7.35 -7.01 13.97
CA GLU A 25 -8.57 -7.21 14.74
C GLU A 25 -9.80 -7.22 13.84
N ASN A 26 -9.87 -6.28 12.89
CA ASN A 26 -11.00 -6.22 11.96
C ASN A 26 -10.97 -7.38 10.97
N ILE A 27 -9.78 -7.80 10.54
CA ILE A 27 -9.63 -8.95 9.65
C ILE A 27 -10.17 -10.21 10.32
N GLU A 28 -9.81 -10.43 11.58
CA GLU A 28 -10.30 -11.58 12.33
C GLU A 28 -11.82 -11.55 12.46
N LYS A 29 -12.37 -10.35 12.73
CA LYS A 29 -13.80 -10.17 12.89
C LYS A 29 -14.59 -10.46 11.61
N TYR A 30 -14.07 -10.02 10.46
CA TYR A 30 -14.78 -10.13 9.19
C TYR A 30 -14.53 -11.44 8.46
N TYR A 31 -13.29 -11.94 8.51
CA TYR A 31 -12.90 -13.13 7.74
C TYR A 31 -12.68 -14.36 8.62
N ARG A 32 -12.73 -14.19 9.95
CA ARG A 32 -12.47 -15.25 10.93
C ARG A 32 -11.11 -15.89 10.72
N GLU A 33 -10.15 -15.10 10.25
CA GLU A 33 -8.78 -15.51 10.03
C GLU A 33 -7.86 -14.67 10.90
N LYS A 34 -6.95 -15.34 11.61
CA LYS A 34 -6.00 -14.65 12.45
C LYS A 34 -4.78 -14.25 11.62
N THR A 35 -4.43 -12.96 11.67
CA THR A 35 -3.25 -12.46 10.97
C THR A 35 -1.99 -12.86 11.73
N ASN A 36 -0.93 -13.19 10.99
CA ASN A 36 0.38 -13.47 11.58
C ASN A 36 0.89 -12.24 12.34
N ASP A 37 1.43 -12.44 13.54
CA ASP A 37 1.90 -11.34 14.39
C ASP A 37 3.05 -10.55 13.76
N SER A 38 3.77 -11.12 12.81
CA SER A 38 4.88 -10.45 12.12
C SER A 38 4.44 -9.70 10.85
N TRP A 39 3.15 -9.44 10.67
CA TRP A 39 2.65 -8.76 9.47
C TRP A 39 3.28 -7.38 9.26
N ARG A 40 3.48 -6.63 10.34
CA ARG A 40 4.07 -5.29 10.26
C ARG A 40 5.50 -5.36 9.71
N GLU A 41 6.27 -6.29 10.22
CA GLU A 41 7.64 -6.50 9.77
C GLU A 41 7.68 -6.90 8.30
N ALA A 42 6.76 -7.79 7.88
CA ALA A 42 6.66 -8.20 6.48
C ALA A 42 6.31 -7.01 5.58
N VAL A 43 5.34 -6.19 5.97
CA VAL A 43 4.94 -4.99 5.22
C VAL A 43 6.11 -4.02 5.13
N ASP A 44 6.81 -3.78 6.24
CA ASP A 44 7.93 -2.86 6.26
C ASP A 44 9.06 -3.34 5.35
N THR A 45 9.32 -4.65 5.33
CA THR A 45 10.35 -5.23 4.46
C THR A 45 10.01 -5.04 2.99
N VAL A 46 8.77 -5.35 2.61
CA VAL A 46 8.32 -5.19 1.23
C VAL A 46 8.34 -3.70 0.83
N ASN A 47 7.89 -2.82 1.71
CA ASN A 47 7.87 -1.38 1.41
C ASN A 47 9.29 -0.81 1.27
N ALA A 48 10.25 -1.32 2.04
CA ALA A 48 11.64 -0.91 1.89
C ALA A 48 12.17 -1.25 0.50
N PHE A 49 11.84 -2.45 0.00
CA PHE A 49 12.19 -2.82 -1.37
C PHE A 49 11.51 -1.93 -2.39
N ILE A 50 10.19 -1.69 -2.23
CA ILE A 50 9.43 -0.86 -3.16
C ILE A 50 10.00 0.55 -3.21
N ARG A 51 10.40 1.13 -2.07
CA ARG A 51 10.98 2.47 -2.00
C ARG A 51 12.36 2.57 -2.66
N SER A 52 13.03 1.44 -2.89
CA SER A 52 14.30 1.42 -3.62
C SER A 52 14.10 1.47 -5.13
N GLU A 53 12.87 1.33 -5.62
CA GLU A 53 12.52 1.36 -7.04
C GLU A 53 11.69 2.62 -7.33
N GLU A 54 11.38 2.86 -8.61
CA GLU A 54 10.43 3.91 -8.97
C GLU A 54 9.08 3.56 -8.34
N HIS A 55 8.53 4.47 -7.53
CA HIS A 55 7.34 4.16 -6.75
C HIS A 55 6.51 5.40 -6.44
N ILE A 56 5.26 5.16 -6.04
CA ILE A 56 4.40 6.13 -5.40
C ILE A 56 4.16 5.63 -3.98
N ASP A 57 4.46 6.44 -2.98
CA ASP A 57 4.31 6.04 -1.57
C ASP A 57 2.86 6.24 -1.13
N THR A 58 1.98 5.34 -1.58
CA THR A 58 0.56 5.40 -1.24
C THR A 58 0.30 5.15 0.24
N ALA A 59 1.26 4.55 0.95
CA ALA A 59 1.15 4.33 2.39
C ALA A 59 1.52 5.56 3.22
N ALA A 60 2.13 6.59 2.61
CA ALA A 60 2.59 7.77 3.34
C ALA A 60 1.49 8.44 4.18
N PRO A 61 0.26 8.66 3.67
CA PRO A 61 -0.80 9.25 4.48
C PRO A 61 -1.21 8.42 5.69
N PHE A 62 -0.87 7.14 5.70
CA PHE A 62 -1.24 6.21 6.76
C PHE A 62 -0.07 5.87 7.69
N ALA A 63 1.09 6.50 7.50
CA ALA A 63 2.31 6.15 8.22
C ALA A 63 2.20 6.36 9.74
N ALA A 64 1.35 7.28 10.17
CA ALA A 64 1.14 7.57 11.59
C ALA A 64 0.29 6.52 12.31
N PHE A 65 -0.37 5.64 11.58
CA PHE A 65 -1.27 4.65 12.16
C PHE A 65 -0.53 3.34 12.43
N PRO A 66 -0.53 2.85 13.69
CA PRO A 66 0.06 1.53 13.97
C PRO A 66 -0.73 0.40 13.32
N VAL A 67 -2.04 0.58 13.18
CA VAL A 67 -2.92 -0.31 12.40
C VAL A 67 -3.87 0.57 11.61
N MET A 68 -4.44 0.04 10.52
CA MET A 68 -5.40 0.80 9.73
C MET A 68 -6.65 1.09 10.58
N PRO A 69 -7.06 2.37 10.72
CA PRO A 69 -8.27 2.69 11.49
C PRO A 69 -9.51 2.05 10.89
N THR A 70 -10.47 1.68 11.75
CA THR A 70 -11.74 1.11 11.32
C THR A 70 -12.48 2.04 10.36
N GLU A 71 -12.37 3.36 10.57
CA GLU A 71 -13.02 4.36 9.72
C GLU A 71 -12.49 4.35 8.28
N LEU A 72 -11.29 3.80 8.07
CA LEU A 72 -10.65 3.75 6.75
C LEU A 72 -10.64 2.36 6.16
N ALA A 73 -10.81 1.33 6.97
CA ALA A 73 -10.81 -0.05 6.50
C ALA A 73 -11.65 -0.91 7.44
N MET A 74 -12.95 -0.95 7.18
CA MET A 74 -13.89 -1.65 8.06
C MET A 74 -13.57 -3.14 8.20
N ASP A 75 -13.13 -3.79 7.12
CA ASP A 75 -12.75 -5.20 7.16
C ASP A 75 -11.27 -5.40 7.54
N GLY A 76 -10.54 -4.32 7.75
CA GLY A 76 -9.13 -4.37 8.15
C GLY A 76 -8.15 -4.58 7.01
N LEU A 77 -8.63 -4.81 5.79
CA LEU A 77 -7.77 -5.14 4.66
C LEU A 77 -7.98 -4.20 3.48
N HIS A 78 -9.22 -3.93 3.11
CA HIS A 78 -9.55 -3.09 1.96
C HIS A 78 -9.90 -1.68 2.42
N GLY A 79 -9.26 -0.67 1.82
CA GLY A 79 -9.57 0.72 2.12
C GLY A 79 -10.99 1.07 1.71
N ASP A 80 -11.66 1.86 2.53
CA ASP A 80 -12.99 2.39 2.21
C ASP A 80 -12.88 3.61 1.29
N TRP A 81 -14.01 4.30 1.08
CA TRP A 81 -14.06 5.47 0.23
C TRP A 81 -13.07 6.56 0.67
N ASN A 82 -12.99 6.84 1.97
CA ASN A 82 -12.07 7.86 2.48
C ASN A 82 -10.61 7.46 2.30
N ALA A 83 -10.27 6.19 2.53
CA ALA A 83 -8.92 5.69 2.29
C ALA A 83 -8.57 5.78 0.80
N LYS A 84 -9.51 5.43 -0.08
CA LYS A 84 -9.30 5.53 -1.51
C LYS A 84 -9.10 6.97 -1.97
N GLN A 85 -9.78 7.93 -1.36
CA GLN A 85 -9.56 9.35 -1.63
C GLN A 85 -8.14 9.78 -1.24
N MET A 86 -7.66 9.32 -0.10
CA MET A 86 -6.31 9.62 0.35
C MET A 86 -5.26 9.02 -0.60
N ILE A 87 -5.49 7.79 -1.05
CA ILE A 87 -4.61 7.12 -2.01
C ILE A 87 -4.60 7.88 -3.34
N ALA A 88 -5.78 8.24 -3.83
CA ALA A 88 -5.91 8.98 -5.09
C ALA A 88 -5.20 10.32 -5.02
N GLY A 89 -5.29 11.01 -3.88
CA GLY A 89 -4.58 12.27 -3.67
C GLY A 89 -3.06 12.11 -3.75
N GLU A 90 -2.54 11.04 -3.14
CA GLU A 90 -1.12 10.72 -3.22
C GLU A 90 -0.68 10.44 -4.65
N ILE A 91 -1.48 9.64 -5.37
CA ILE A 91 -1.17 9.29 -6.76
C ILE A 91 -1.15 10.55 -7.62
N ASN A 92 -2.15 11.42 -7.49
CA ASN A 92 -2.23 12.66 -8.26
C ASN A 92 -1.03 13.56 -7.99
N ARG A 93 -0.66 13.70 -6.73
CA ARG A 93 0.48 14.55 -6.36
C ARG A 93 1.79 14.01 -6.92
N GLU A 94 1.97 12.70 -6.92
CA GLU A 94 3.20 12.06 -7.33
C GLU A 94 3.30 11.83 -8.84
N MET A 95 2.17 11.75 -9.53
CA MET A 95 2.17 11.51 -10.98
C MET A 95 2.92 12.57 -11.76
N GLY A 96 2.94 13.82 -11.26
CA GLY A 96 3.70 14.87 -11.90
C GLY A 96 5.19 14.57 -12.03
N ARG A 97 5.74 13.74 -11.13
CA ARG A 97 7.13 13.31 -11.16
C ARG A 97 7.45 12.44 -12.38
N PHE A 98 6.45 11.72 -12.87
CA PHE A 98 6.62 10.73 -13.93
C PHE A 98 6.13 11.21 -15.30
N SER A 99 5.43 12.33 -15.34
CA SER A 99 4.94 12.89 -16.59
C SER A 99 5.83 14.08 -16.99
N SER A 100 6.78 13.82 -17.81
CA SER A 100 7.69 14.88 -18.30
C SER A 100 7.71 14.88 -19.82
#